data_c17a285952e3acf659e107f99447f071
#
_entry.id   c17a285952e3acf659e107f99447f071
#
_cell.length_a   1.000
_cell.length_b   1.000
_cell.length_c   1.000
_cell.angle_alpha   90.00
_cell.angle_beta   90.00
_cell.angle_gamma   90.00
#
_symmetry.space_group_name_H-M   'P 1'
#
loop_
_entity.id
_entity.type
_entity.pdbx_description
1 polymer ?
#
loop_
_entity_poly.entity_id
_entity_poly.type
_entity_poly.pdbx_seq_one_letter_code
_entity_poly.pdbx_strand_id
1 'polypeptide(L)' 'MKIEELQVGQIVDISYRTEMNCTPKPRMLTNLKVTEILPTSVKFIQQKEKAKNWWINNDQIIRIFEVK' A
#
# COMPACT_ATOMS: atom_id res chain seq x y z
N MET A 1 -11.01 -4.41 -2.30
CA MET A 1 -10.07 -5.01 -3.30
C MET A 1 -9.09 -5.90 -2.59
N LYS A 2 -8.76 -7.02 -3.21
CA LYS A 2 -7.78 -7.96 -2.65
C LYS A 2 -6.40 -7.71 -3.22
N ILE A 3 -5.36 -8.11 -2.48
CA ILE A 3 -3.98 -7.95 -2.93
C ILE A 3 -3.75 -8.61 -4.29
N GLU A 4 -4.36 -9.77 -4.53
CA GLU A 4 -4.21 -10.51 -5.78
C GLU A 4 -4.78 -9.76 -6.99
N GLU A 5 -5.60 -8.76 -6.76
CA GLU A 5 -6.20 -7.97 -7.81
C GLU A 5 -5.38 -6.74 -8.19
N LEU A 6 -4.31 -6.45 -7.45
CA LEU A 6 -3.47 -5.30 -7.72
C LEU A 6 -2.71 -5.46 -9.04
N GLN A 7 -2.58 -4.36 -9.75
CA GLN A 7 -1.82 -4.31 -11.00
C GLN A 7 -0.86 -3.12 -10.98
N VAL A 8 0.28 -3.29 -11.61
CA VAL A 8 1.25 -2.21 -11.75
C VAL A 8 0.61 -1.05 -12.53
N GLY A 9 0.80 0.15 -12.02
CA GLY A 9 0.21 1.36 -12.60
C GLY A 9 -1.13 1.77 -11.98
N GLN A 10 -1.72 0.91 -11.17
CA GLN A 10 -3.00 1.20 -10.53
C GLN A 10 -2.81 2.18 -9.37
N ILE A 11 -3.78 3.06 -9.17
CA ILE A 11 -3.78 4.00 -8.06
C ILE A 11 -4.75 3.52 -6.99
N VAL A 12 -4.26 3.39 -5.76
CA VAL A 12 -5.04 2.87 -4.64
C VAL A 12 -4.75 3.64 -3.37
N ASP A 13 -5.70 3.54 -2.44
CA ASP A 13 -5.48 3.92 -1.04
C ASP A 13 -5.33 2.62 -0.26
N ILE A 14 -4.45 2.58 0.70
CA ILE A 14 -4.30 1.40 1.54
C ILE A 14 -4.37 1.74 3.02
N SER A 15 -4.92 0.81 3.78
CA SER A 15 -4.82 0.79 5.24
C SER A 15 -3.83 -0.30 5.61
N TYR A 16 -2.82 0.02 6.41
CA TYR A 16 -1.78 -0.93 6.75
C TYR A 16 -1.37 -0.81 8.21
N ARG A 17 -0.72 -1.88 8.70
CA ARG A 17 -0.18 -1.88 10.05
C ARG A 17 1.28 -1.49 10.02
N THR A 18 1.65 -0.60 10.93
CA THR A 18 3.06 -0.45 11.25
C THR A 18 3.46 -1.58 12.19
N GLU A 19 4.75 -1.99 12.11
CA GLU A 19 5.20 -3.09 12.88
C GLU A 19 4.91 -3.04 14.30
N MET A 20 4.54 -4.00 14.77
CA MET A 20 4.84 -4.56 15.81
C MET A 20 4.78 -4.15 17.06
N ASN A 21 3.89 -3.43 17.47
CA ASN A 21 3.65 -3.14 18.87
C ASN A 21 2.34 -3.68 19.33
N CYS A 22 2.20 -3.82 20.60
CA CYS A 22 1.05 -4.39 21.26
C CYS A 22 -0.27 -3.76 20.90
N THR A 23 -0.29 -2.56 20.33
CA THR A 23 -1.51 -1.91 19.87
C THR A 23 -1.24 -1.22 18.54
N PRO A 24 -1.23 -1.97 17.48
CA PRO A 24 -1.00 -1.38 16.17
C PRO A 24 -2.20 -0.53 15.79
N LYS A 25 -1.99 0.75 15.66
CA LYS A 25 -3.00 1.61 15.06
C LYS A 25 -2.83 1.53 13.55
N PRO A 26 -3.87 1.19 12.81
CA PRO A 26 -3.80 1.18 11.35
C PRO A 26 -3.48 2.59 10.85
N ARG A 27 -2.61 2.67 9.86
CA ARG A 27 -2.33 3.91 9.16
C ARG A 27 -2.89 3.84 7.76
N MET A 28 -3.20 4.98 7.20
CA MET A 28 -3.73 5.05 5.85
C MET A 28 -2.82 5.85 4.95
N LEU A 29 -2.53 5.31 3.79
CA LEU A 29 -1.81 6.01 2.73
C LEU A 29 -2.76 6.19 1.55
N THR A 30 -2.73 7.37 0.96
CA THR A 30 -3.61 7.72 -0.15
C THR A 30 -2.83 8.02 -1.41
N ASN A 31 -3.47 7.86 -2.54
CA ASN A 31 -2.89 8.16 -3.86
C ASN A 31 -1.58 7.42 -4.10
N LEU A 32 -1.57 6.13 -3.82
CA LEU A 32 -0.41 5.29 -4.08
C LEU A 32 -0.52 4.67 -5.45
N LYS A 33 0.52 4.82 -6.24
CA LYS A 33 0.61 4.14 -7.53
C LYS A 33 1.46 2.88 -7.36
N VAL A 34 0.93 1.75 -7.77
CA VAL A 34 1.65 0.48 -7.70
C VAL A 34 2.78 0.49 -8.72
N THR A 35 4.02 0.33 -8.25
CA THR A 35 5.18 0.34 -9.12
C THR A 35 5.76 -1.05 -9.36
N GLU A 36 5.65 -1.93 -8.37
CA GLU A 36 6.14 -3.28 -8.52
C GLU A 36 5.39 -4.21 -7.58
N ILE A 37 5.06 -5.40 -8.05
CA ILE A 37 4.41 -6.44 -7.25
C ILE A 37 5.40 -7.59 -7.08
N LEU A 38 5.75 -7.87 -5.83
CA LEU A 38 6.66 -8.95 -5.46
C LEU A 38 5.86 -10.08 -4.81
N PRO A 39 6.43 -11.27 -4.68
CA PRO A 39 5.68 -12.40 -4.11
C PRO A 39 5.12 -12.17 -2.71
N THR A 40 5.83 -11.40 -1.87
CA THR A 40 5.42 -11.19 -0.48
C THR A 40 5.26 -9.73 -0.12
N SER A 41 5.45 -8.82 -1.06
CA SER A 41 5.36 -7.38 -0.81
C SER A 41 4.94 -6.63 -2.06
N VAL A 42 4.61 -5.36 -1.90
CA VAL A 42 4.24 -4.48 -3.02
C VAL A 42 4.96 -3.15 -2.83
N LYS A 43 5.49 -2.63 -3.91
CA LYS A 43 6.11 -1.32 -3.94
C LYS A 43 5.15 -0.30 -4.52
N PHE A 44 5.10 0.85 -3.88
CA PHE A 44 4.25 1.96 -4.29
C PHE A 44 5.06 3.24 -4.38
N ILE A 45 4.57 4.18 -5.17
CA ILE A 45 5.03 5.56 -5.11
C ILE A 45 3.85 6.45 -4.73
N GLN A 46 4.01 7.26 -3.71
CA GLN A 46 2.97 8.18 -3.29
C GLN A 46 3.11 9.49 -4.07
N GLN A 47 2.03 9.86 -4.74
CA GLN A 47 2.01 11.07 -5.56
C GLN A 47 1.63 12.27 -4.70
N LYS A 48 2.63 12.93 -4.17
CA LYS A 48 2.51 14.20 -3.47
C LYS A 48 3.54 15.16 -4.07
N GLU A 49 3.64 16.36 -3.52
CA GLU A 49 4.63 17.34 -3.96
C GLU A 49 6.02 16.74 -4.10
N LYS A 50 6.39 15.86 -3.18
CA LYS A 50 7.58 15.04 -3.29
C LYS A 50 7.16 13.60 -3.36
N ALA A 51 7.43 12.95 -4.47
CA ALA A 51 7.15 11.54 -4.63
C ALA A 51 7.90 10.73 -3.57
N LYS A 52 7.18 9.87 -2.86
CA LYS A 52 7.77 9.04 -1.81
C LYS A 52 7.54 7.58 -2.14
N ASN A 53 8.60 6.80 -2.10
CA ASN A 53 8.53 5.37 -2.34
C ASN A 53 8.16 4.63 -1.06
N TRP A 54 7.30 3.63 -1.21
CA TRP A 54 6.88 2.76 -0.11
C TRP A 54 7.06 1.32 -0.52
N TRP A 55 7.51 0.53 0.43
CA TRP A 55 7.64 -0.91 0.24
C TRP A 55 6.92 -1.56 1.42
N ILE A 56 5.79 -2.18 1.17
CA ILE A 56 4.92 -2.70 2.21
C ILE A 56 4.73 -4.20 2.01
N ASN A 57 4.93 -4.97 3.08
CA ASN A 57 4.71 -6.41 3.05
C ASN A 57 3.21 -6.70 2.98
N ASN A 58 2.87 -7.77 2.28
CA ASN A 58 1.46 -8.14 2.08
C ASN A 58 0.71 -8.36 3.40
N ASP A 59 1.37 -8.94 4.39
CA ASP A 59 0.76 -9.19 5.70
C ASP A 59 0.55 -7.93 6.53
N GLN A 60 1.15 -6.81 6.15
CA GLN A 60 0.91 -5.53 6.79
C GLN A 60 -0.31 -4.82 6.22
N ILE A 61 -0.73 -5.17 5.02
CA ILE A 61 -1.85 -4.52 4.36
C ILE A 61 -3.17 -5.06 4.94
N ILE A 62 -4.02 -4.15 5.43
CA ILE A 62 -5.30 -4.50 6.01
C ILE A 62 -6.40 -4.40 4.97
N ARG A 63 -6.45 -3.29 4.26
CA ARG A 63 -7.46 -3.04 3.23
C ARG A 63 -6.87 -2.25 2.08
N ILE A 64 -7.42 -2.47 0.90
CA ILE A 64 -7.05 -1.74 -0.30
C ILE A 64 -8.32 -1.15 -0.90
N PHE A 65 -8.28 0.15 -1.20
CA PHE A 65 -9.38 0.86 -1.83
C PHE A 65 -8.92 1.35 -3.20
N GLU A 66 -9.67 1.00 -4.22
CA GLU A 66 -9.36 1.45 -5.57
C GLU A 66 -9.75 2.92 -5.72
N VAL A 67 -8.84 3.73 -6.21
CA VAL A 67 -9.10 5.14 -6.49
C VAL A 67 -9.41 5.28 -7.98
N LYS A 68 -10.54 5.84 -8.26
CA LYS A 68 -10.97 6.08 -9.64
C LYS A 68 -10.60 7.49 -10.10
#